data_b4bc29d32891bcca44dbe0db7f5a8f5e
#
_entry.id   b4bc29d32891bcca44dbe0db7f5a8f5e
#
_cell.length_a   1.000
_cell.length_b   1.000
_cell.length_c   1.000
_cell.angle_alpha   90.00
_cell.angle_beta   90.00
_cell.angle_gamma   90.00
#
_symmetry.space_group_name_H-M   'P 1'
#
loop_
_entity.id
_entity.type
_entity.pdbx_description
1 polymer ?
#
loop_
_entity_poly.entity_id
_entity_poly.type
_entity_poly.pdbx_seq_one_letter_code
_entity_poly.pdbx_strand_id
1 'polypeptide(L)'
;MASQIITREQLYQRYLAKQEEVNKSLQNDIEKIHQEIIYQNEMGKTRVMMAYHATANENGYLDVLVKRVQSIFVDSTISVNNTNEITIDWTFPLPSQTY
;
A
#
# COMPACT_ATOMS: atom_id res chain seq x y z
N MET A 1 -19.86 12.31 -36.84
CA MET A 1 -19.17 12.23 -36.74
C MET A 1 -18.44 11.96 -35.93
N ALA A 2 -18.02 11.58 -35.60
CA ALA A 2 -17.44 11.11 -34.81
C ALA A 2 -16.38 11.42 -34.55
N SER A 3 -16.07 11.79 -34.42
CA SER A 3 -15.06 12.13 -34.20
C SER A 3 -14.38 12.01 -33.13
N GLN A 4 -14.61 11.38 -32.29
CA GLN A 4 -13.93 11.18 -31.07
C GLN A 4 -12.80 10.20 -31.23
N ILE A 5 -12.07 10.33 -32.23
CA ILE A 5 -10.89 9.47 -32.38
C ILE A 5 -9.82 9.94 -31.41
N ILE A 6 -9.43 9.07 -30.55
CA ILE A 6 -8.36 9.38 -29.61
C ILE A 6 -7.05 8.86 -30.18
N THR A 7 -6.07 9.73 -30.30
CA THR A 7 -4.77 9.33 -30.80
C THR A 7 -3.99 8.57 -29.76
N ARG A 8 -2.96 7.85 -30.23
CA ARG A 8 -2.08 7.13 -29.33
C ARG A 8 -1.42 8.09 -28.33
N GLU A 9 -1.05 9.25 -28.77
CA GLU A 9 -0.43 10.22 -27.89
C GLU A 9 -1.39 10.71 -26.82
N GLN A 10 -2.64 10.94 -27.18
CA GLN A 10 -3.63 11.35 -26.21
C GLN A 10 -3.88 10.27 -25.17
N LEU A 11 -3.89 9.01 -25.59
CA LEU A 11 -4.03 7.90 -24.67
C LEU A 11 -2.82 7.83 -23.74
N TYR A 12 -1.64 8.06 -24.26
CA TYR A 12 -0.43 8.04 -23.46
C TYR A 12 -0.45 9.15 -22.41
N GLN A 13 -0.91 10.34 -22.78
CA GLN A 13 -1.00 11.43 -21.82
C GLN A 13 -1.99 11.12 -20.71
N ARG A 14 -3.10 10.49 -21.05
CA ARG A 14 -4.08 10.06 -20.04
C ARG A 14 -3.51 8.99 -19.14
N TYR A 15 -2.75 8.09 -19.71
CA TYR A 15 -2.08 7.06 -18.93
C TYR A 15 -1.11 7.67 -17.92
N LEU A 16 -0.30 8.62 -18.36
CA LEU A 16 0.65 9.28 -17.48
C LEU A 16 -0.05 10.02 -16.34
N ALA A 17 -1.13 10.73 -16.67
CA ALA A 17 -1.89 11.45 -15.65
C ALA A 17 -2.47 10.49 -14.62
N LYS A 18 -2.97 9.34 -15.07
CA LYS A 18 -3.51 8.33 -14.17
C LYS A 18 -2.43 7.72 -13.28
N GLN A 19 -1.26 7.46 -13.86
CA GLN A 19 -0.13 6.92 -13.10
C GLN A 19 0.31 7.90 -12.02
N GLU A 20 0.32 9.18 -12.33
CA GLU A 20 0.68 10.19 -11.36
C GLU A 20 -0.31 10.23 -10.20
N GLU A 21 -1.60 10.12 -10.53
CA GLU A 21 -2.66 10.07 -9.54
C GLU A 21 -2.52 8.87 -8.62
N VAL A 22 -2.26 7.71 -9.21
CA VAL A 22 -2.08 6.48 -8.46
C VAL A 22 -0.84 6.59 -7.57
N ASN A 23 0.24 7.16 -8.09
CA ASN A 23 1.46 7.32 -7.31
C ASN A 23 1.25 8.23 -6.11
N LYS A 24 0.46 9.30 -6.27
CA LYS A 24 0.12 10.17 -5.15
C LYS A 24 -0.68 9.44 -4.10
N SER A 25 -1.66 8.65 -4.53
CA SER A 25 -2.47 7.86 -3.58
C SER A 25 -1.60 6.86 -2.84
N LEU A 26 -0.70 6.19 -3.55
CA LEU A 26 0.23 5.26 -2.92
C LEU A 26 1.11 5.95 -1.89
N GLN A 27 1.64 7.10 -2.24
CA GLN A 27 2.49 7.85 -1.33
C GLN A 27 1.74 8.23 -0.06
N ASN A 28 0.52 8.73 -0.21
CA ASN A 28 -0.29 9.10 0.94
C ASN A 28 -0.61 7.89 1.82
N ASP A 29 -0.96 6.77 1.21
CA ASP A 29 -1.28 5.57 1.96
C ASP A 29 -0.06 5.03 2.68
N ILE A 30 1.10 5.07 2.04
CA ILE A 30 2.34 4.63 2.66
C ILE A 30 2.69 5.50 3.86
N GLU A 31 2.48 6.81 3.73
CA GLU A 31 2.73 7.71 4.86
C GLU A 31 1.82 7.42 6.03
N LYS A 32 0.54 7.16 5.75
CA LYS A 32 -0.40 6.81 6.81
C LYS A 32 -0.02 5.51 7.49
N ILE A 33 0.38 4.52 6.71
CA ILE A 33 0.82 3.25 7.24
C ILE A 33 2.05 3.44 8.11
N HIS A 34 3.01 4.23 7.63
CA HIS A 34 4.22 4.51 8.39
C HIS A 34 3.91 5.17 9.73
N GLN A 35 3.05 6.19 9.71
CA GLN A 35 2.68 6.87 10.94
C GLN A 35 1.95 5.95 11.90
N GLU A 36 1.10 5.09 11.38
CA GLU A 36 0.36 4.15 12.21
C GLU A 36 1.29 3.12 12.84
N ILE A 37 2.28 2.66 12.09
CA ILE A 37 3.27 1.74 12.61
C ILE A 37 4.03 2.37 13.77
N ILE A 38 4.49 3.60 13.58
CA ILE A 38 5.22 4.31 14.63
C ILE A 38 4.35 4.47 15.87
N TYR A 39 3.09 4.88 15.67
CA TYR A 39 2.17 5.09 16.77
C TYR A 39 1.94 3.81 17.57
N GLN A 40 1.64 2.71 16.86
CA GLN A 40 1.39 1.44 17.53
C GLN A 40 2.64 0.91 18.22
N ASN A 41 3.79 1.11 17.60
CA ASN A 41 5.05 0.68 18.19
C ASN A 41 5.35 1.43 19.49
N GLU A 42 5.05 2.71 19.51
CA GLU A 42 5.25 3.50 20.73
C GLU A 42 4.30 3.10 21.83
N MET A 43 3.17 2.51 21.46
CA MET A 43 2.23 1.97 22.43
C MET A 43 2.56 0.54 22.87
N GLY A 44 3.70 0.02 22.42
CA GLY A 44 4.13 -1.31 22.80
C GLY A 44 3.53 -2.42 21.96
N LYS A 45 2.90 -2.08 20.86
CA LYS A 45 2.32 -3.08 19.97
C LYS A 45 3.26 -3.40 18.82
N THR A 46 3.06 -4.55 18.21
CA THR A 46 3.93 -5.02 17.14
C THR A 46 3.17 -5.31 15.85
N ARG A 47 1.92 -4.86 15.77
CA ARG A 47 1.08 -5.16 14.64
C ARG A 47 0.06 -4.06 14.43
N VAL A 48 -0.26 -3.83 13.17
CA VAL A 48 -1.32 -2.90 12.82
C VAL A 48 -2.19 -3.54 11.75
N MET A 49 -3.49 -3.26 11.81
CA MET A 49 -4.44 -3.69 10.82
C MET A 49 -5.12 -2.47 10.23
N MET A 50 -5.18 -2.41 8.91
CA MET A 50 -5.81 -1.30 8.21
C MET A 50 -6.79 -1.86 7.19
N ALA A 51 -8.02 -1.37 7.21
CA ALA A 51 -9.06 -1.82 6.30
C ALA A 51 -9.18 -0.85 5.13
N TYR A 52 -9.39 -1.41 3.94
CA TYR A 52 -9.60 -0.63 2.74
C TYR A 52 -10.94 -1.01 2.12
N HIS A 53 -11.51 -0.09 1.35
CA HIS A 53 -12.76 -0.37 0.67
C HIS A 53 -12.59 -1.50 -0.33
N ALA A 54 -13.67 -2.21 -0.59
CA ALA A 54 -13.63 -3.27 -1.59
C ALA A 54 -13.15 -2.75 -2.94
N THR A 55 -13.50 -1.52 -3.28
CA THR A 55 -13.10 -0.93 -4.54
C THR A 55 -11.62 -0.54 -4.55
N ALA A 56 -10.97 -0.51 -3.40
CA ALA A 56 -9.57 -0.14 -3.34
C ALA A 56 -8.67 -1.14 -4.06
N ASN A 57 -9.14 -2.37 -4.24
CA ASN A 57 -8.34 -3.36 -4.94
C ASN A 57 -8.62 -3.41 -6.43
N GLU A 58 -9.40 -2.48 -6.96
CA GLU A 58 -9.60 -2.40 -8.40
C GLU A 58 -8.25 -2.15 -9.06
N ASN A 59 -8.04 -2.81 -10.19
CA ASN A 59 -6.80 -2.67 -10.95
C ASN A 59 -5.54 -3.06 -10.17
N GLY A 60 -5.71 -3.87 -9.11
CA GLY A 60 -4.56 -4.37 -8.37
C GLY A 60 -3.90 -3.37 -7.47
N TYR A 61 -4.61 -2.32 -7.08
CA TYR A 61 -4.03 -1.28 -6.23
C TYR A 61 -3.45 -1.83 -4.93
N LEU A 62 -4.20 -2.71 -4.25
CA LEU A 62 -3.71 -3.26 -2.99
C LEU A 62 -2.45 -4.10 -3.18
N ASP A 63 -2.37 -4.82 -4.29
CA ASP A 63 -1.18 -5.61 -4.58
C ASP A 63 0.04 -4.72 -4.73
N VAL A 64 -0.11 -3.61 -5.42
CA VAL A 64 0.98 -2.65 -5.60
C VAL A 64 1.35 -2.02 -4.27
N LEU A 65 0.35 -1.65 -3.49
CA LEU A 65 0.57 -1.05 -2.17
C LEU A 65 1.33 -2.00 -1.26
N VAL A 66 0.91 -3.26 -1.19
CA VAL A 66 1.57 -4.26 -0.36
C VAL A 66 3.02 -4.43 -0.77
N LYS A 67 3.30 -4.50 -2.07
CA LYS A 67 4.66 -4.64 -2.55
C LYS A 67 5.53 -3.45 -2.18
N ARG A 68 4.96 -2.23 -2.26
CA ARG A 68 5.70 -1.03 -1.85
C ARG A 68 6.00 -1.06 -0.37
N VAL A 69 5.01 -1.41 0.44
CA VAL A 69 5.19 -1.47 1.88
C VAL A 69 6.22 -2.52 2.24
N GLN A 70 6.19 -3.67 1.57
CA GLN A 70 7.19 -4.71 1.82
C GLN A 70 8.61 -4.26 1.48
N SER A 71 8.76 -3.44 0.46
CA SER A 71 10.08 -2.96 0.09
C SER A 71 10.62 -1.93 1.07
N ILE A 72 9.74 -1.26 1.80
CA ILE A 72 10.13 -0.27 2.79
C ILE A 72 10.35 -0.91 4.16
N PHE A 73 9.47 -1.83 4.54
CA PHE A 73 9.52 -2.50 5.84
C PHE A 73 9.91 -3.96 5.64
N VAL A 74 11.15 -4.17 5.21
CA VAL A 74 11.61 -5.48 4.75
C VAL A 74 11.56 -6.56 5.80
N ASP A 75 11.63 -6.18 7.07
CA ASP A 75 11.62 -7.16 8.16
C ASP A 75 10.23 -7.43 8.72
N SER A 76 9.20 -6.89 8.08
CA SER A 76 7.84 -7.07 8.53
C SER A 76 7.12 -8.11 7.70
N THR A 77 6.12 -8.75 8.31
CA THR A 77 5.24 -9.66 7.61
C THR A 77 3.97 -8.91 7.23
N ILE A 78 3.61 -8.94 5.96
CA ILE A 78 2.44 -8.24 5.46
C ILE A 78 1.49 -9.25 4.83
N SER A 79 0.23 -9.19 5.23
CA SER A 79 -0.80 -10.05 4.66
C SER A 79 -2.06 -9.26 4.37
N VAL A 80 -2.83 -9.76 3.41
CA VAL A 80 -4.11 -9.15 3.03
C VAL A 80 -5.16 -10.24 3.11
N ASN A 81 -6.25 -9.96 3.80
CA ASN A 81 -7.32 -10.95 3.89
C ASN A 81 -8.41 -10.72 2.84
N ASN A 82 -9.47 -11.52 2.91
CA ASN A 82 -10.54 -11.46 1.91
C ASN A 82 -11.36 -10.19 1.96
N THR A 83 -11.28 -9.43 3.04
CA THR A 83 -12.03 -8.20 3.20
C THR A 83 -11.18 -6.97 2.98
N ASN A 84 -10.06 -7.13 2.28
CA ASN A 84 -9.12 -6.04 1.97
C ASN A 84 -8.54 -5.38 3.21
N GLU A 85 -8.35 -6.16 4.26
CA GLU A 85 -7.62 -5.69 5.43
C GLU A 85 -6.16 -6.04 5.29
N ILE A 86 -5.31 -5.07 5.48
CA ILE A 86 -3.87 -5.26 5.45
C ILE A 86 -3.38 -5.36 6.88
N THR A 87 -2.67 -6.44 7.17
CA THR A 87 -2.04 -6.63 8.48
C THR A 87 -0.54 -6.54 8.31
N ILE A 88 0.09 -5.70 9.10
CA ILE A 88 1.54 -5.55 9.10
C ILE A 88 2.04 -5.91 10.48
N ASP A 89 2.91 -6.90 10.54
CA ASP A 89 3.44 -7.41 11.80
C ASP A 89 4.96 -7.28 11.78
N TRP A 90 5.49 -6.54 12.75
CA TRP A 90 6.92 -6.32 12.85
C TRP A 90 7.48 -6.86 14.16
N THR A 91 6.89 -7.95 14.64
CA THR A 91 7.33 -8.55 15.90
C THR A 91 8.83 -8.82 15.84
N PHE A 92 9.53 -8.30 16.82
CA PHE A 92 10.97 -8.50 16.89
C PHE A 92 11.29 -9.90 17.37
N PRO A 93 12.42 -10.45 16.93
CA PRO A 93 12.88 -11.70 17.53
C PRO A 93 13.09 -11.49 19.03
N LEU A 94 12.73 -12.49 19.82
CA LEU A 94 12.87 -12.35 21.25
C LEU A 94 14.34 -12.25 21.61
N PRO A 95 14.70 -11.30 22.47
CA PRO A 95 16.10 -11.13 22.87
C PRO A 95 16.70 -12.37 23.46
N SER A 96 15.87 -13.17 24.14
CA SER A 96 16.35 -14.42 24.73
C SER A 96 16.98 -15.34 23.70
N GLN A 97 16.66 -15.13 22.44
CA GLN A 97 17.22 -15.94 21.37
C GLN A 97 18.68 -15.61 21.12
N THR A 98 19.14 -14.54 21.67
CA THR A 98 20.51 -14.10 21.44
C THR A 98 21.45 -14.46 22.59
N TYR A 99 20.92 -15.07 23.57
CA TYR A 99 21.76 -15.41 24.77
C TYR A 99 22.38 -16.75 24.67
#